data_2c6fd96cdb977aa3acaef7d7f6103f9b
#
_entry.id   2c6fd96cdb977aa3acaef7d7f6103f9b
#
_cell.length_a   1.000
_cell.length_b   1.000
_cell.length_c   1.000
_cell.angle_alpha   90.00
_cell.angle_beta   90.00
_cell.angle_gamma   90.00
#
_symmetry.space_group_name_H-M   'P 1'
#
loop_
_entity.id
_entity.type
_entity.pdbx_description
1 polymer ?
#
loop_
_entity_poly.entity_id
_entity_poly.type
_entity_poly.pdbx_seq_one_letter_code
_entity_poly.pdbx_strand_id
1 'polypeptide(L)'
;MKKVLFTLLVSVLAISACKDDSGEAPAPLDPLAVGEVAELNSSLAYNFSATYCGPCLNPGAQVSRDINTNLGENGYFIKMHPDGSYASIAVTEEATAFETNAWNLAVEAGTAQAGYRSWPSFGVNSELMRGSNFATYTDYITYSGEQASIYRNSPCKANIGSKFMLEGKKLTLKYKLQSFQGLEGRHRIAFYVVENDQNSQQWGLHEGGTDPESLPVIHSPLLIGSLTGTFGEEDINGLSAGEALEGTVEYDLKYMDYDKAPRMGGNYNDVNVEPVLDNLDVFAIIFDGNSSNYKFVNISKAERVTP
;
A
#
# COMPACT_ATOMS: atom_id res chain seq x y z
N MET A 1 17.41 -5.69 -16.00
CA MET A 1 17.99 -4.65 -15.15
C MET A 1 17.96 -3.33 -15.92
N LYS A 2 16.95 -2.50 -15.72
CA LYS A 2 16.86 -1.14 -16.29
C LYS A 2 17.30 -0.18 -15.21
N LYS A 3 18.34 0.58 -15.49
CA LYS A 3 18.84 1.62 -14.57
C LYS A 3 17.85 2.78 -14.61
N VAL A 4 17.19 3.05 -13.50
CA VAL A 4 16.46 4.30 -13.27
C VAL A 4 17.49 5.35 -12.92
N LEU A 5 17.57 6.40 -13.72
CA LEU A 5 18.49 7.51 -13.51
C LEU A 5 17.83 8.49 -12.54
N PHE A 6 18.24 8.44 -11.27
CA PHE A 6 17.85 9.43 -10.27
C PHE A 6 18.78 10.64 -10.36
N THR A 7 18.22 11.80 -10.61
CA THR A 7 18.95 13.05 -10.54
C THR A 7 18.63 13.74 -9.21
N LEU A 8 19.57 13.64 -8.27
CA LEU A 8 19.48 14.33 -6.99
C LEU A 8 19.79 15.82 -7.25
N LEU A 9 18.79 16.68 -7.17
CA LEU A 9 18.96 18.13 -7.22
C LEU A 9 18.79 18.70 -5.81
N VAL A 10 19.90 18.96 -5.13
CA VAL A 10 19.91 19.71 -3.88
C VAL A 10 19.80 21.19 -4.22
N SER A 11 18.62 21.77 -4.03
CA SER A 11 18.39 23.21 -4.24
C SER A 11 18.62 23.97 -2.95
N VAL A 12 19.76 24.65 -2.85
CA VAL A 12 20.00 25.69 -1.84
C VAL A 12 19.30 26.96 -2.30
N LEU A 13 18.24 27.35 -1.64
CA LEU A 13 17.57 28.63 -1.88
C LEU A 13 18.42 29.76 -1.30
N ALA A 14 19.20 30.42 -2.16
CA ALA A 14 19.75 31.73 -1.89
C ALA A 14 18.74 32.80 -2.36
N ILE A 15 18.09 33.48 -1.44
CA ILE A 15 17.25 34.65 -1.74
C ILE A 15 18.16 35.80 -2.09
N SER A 16 18.33 36.11 -3.38
CA SER A 16 18.89 37.36 -3.86
C SER A 16 17.78 38.15 -4.53
N ALA A 17 17.31 39.17 -3.84
CA ALA A 17 16.43 40.17 -4.41
C ALA A 17 17.22 41.06 -5.37
N CYS A 18 17.06 40.88 -6.68
CA CYS A 18 17.35 41.88 -7.68
C CYS A 18 16.11 42.04 -8.57
N LYS A 19 15.58 43.25 -8.58
CA LYS A 19 14.59 43.72 -9.54
C LYS A 19 15.23 43.75 -10.92
N ASP A 20 14.70 42.94 -11.84
CA ASP A 20 14.76 43.23 -13.27
C ASP A 20 13.37 43.03 -13.84
N ASP A 21 12.83 44.12 -14.33
CA ASP A 21 11.49 44.26 -14.90
C ASP A 21 11.51 43.79 -16.38
N SER A 22 11.87 42.53 -16.60
CA SER A 22 11.65 41.87 -17.87
C SER A 22 10.33 41.12 -17.75
N GLY A 23 9.32 41.56 -18.49
CA GLY A 23 7.97 41.03 -18.49
C GLY A 23 7.89 39.61 -19.06
N GLU A 24 8.64 38.70 -18.48
CA GLU A 24 8.53 37.26 -18.75
C GLU A 24 7.30 36.75 -18.01
N ALA A 25 6.36 36.18 -18.75
CA ALA A 25 5.18 35.56 -18.16
C ALA A 25 5.65 34.55 -17.12
N PRO A 26 5.04 34.51 -15.93
CA PRO A 26 5.41 33.52 -14.93
C PRO A 26 5.34 32.12 -15.56
N ALA A 27 6.38 31.31 -15.32
CA ALA A 27 6.43 29.95 -15.80
C ALA A 27 5.13 29.21 -15.37
N PRO A 28 4.53 28.42 -16.25
CA PRO A 28 3.33 27.67 -15.89
C PRO A 28 3.61 26.84 -14.63
N LEU A 29 2.67 26.93 -13.68
CA LEU A 29 2.77 26.18 -12.44
C LEU A 29 2.81 24.68 -12.76
N ASP A 30 3.77 23.98 -12.17
CA ASP A 30 3.86 22.53 -12.27
C ASP A 30 2.64 21.89 -11.54
N PRO A 31 1.74 21.22 -12.26
CA PRO A 31 0.53 20.65 -11.65
C PRO A 31 0.86 19.56 -10.62
N LEU A 32 2.03 18.93 -10.72
CA LEU A 32 2.50 17.91 -9.78
C LEU A 32 3.32 18.50 -8.61
N ALA A 33 3.47 19.81 -8.51
CA ALA A 33 4.19 20.40 -7.38
C ALA A 33 3.52 20.00 -6.05
N VAL A 34 4.30 19.41 -5.15
CA VAL A 34 3.85 19.04 -3.80
C VAL A 34 4.10 20.24 -2.87
N GLY A 35 3.05 20.71 -2.23
CA GLY A 35 3.10 21.81 -1.29
C GLY A 35 3.62 21.41 0.10
N GLU A 36 3.04 22.01 1.13
CA GLU A 36 3.33 21.70 2.52
C GLU A 36 2.81 20.30 2.87
N VAL A 37 3.62 19.53 3.59
CA VAL A 37 3.27 18.19 4.07
C VAL A 37 2.74 18.31 5.50
N ALA A 38 1.54 17.80 5.74
CA ALA A 38 0.93 17.85 7.06
C ALA A 38 1.67 16.94 8.07
N GLU A 39 1.84 17.41 9.30
CA GLU A 39 2.31 16.60 10.43
C GLU A 39 1.17 15.69 10.91
N LEU A 40 1.04 14.52 10.28
CA LEU A 40 -0.08 13.62 10.45
C LEU A 40 0.36 12.18 10.35
N ASN A 41 -0.02 11.36 11.33
CA ASN A 41 0.08 9.91 11.22
C ASN A 41 -1.18 9.31 10.60
N SER A 42 -0.96 8.38 9.71
CA SER A 42 -2.00 7.56 9.10
C SER A 42 -1.71 6.08 9.34
N SER A 43 -2.74 5.27 9.48
CA SER A 43 -2.60 3.84 9.73
C SER A 43 -2.88 3.02 8.49
N LEU A 44 -2.17 1.92 8.35
CA LEU A 44 -2.38 0.91 7.31
C LEU A 44 -2.97 -0.35 7.95
N ALA A 45 -4.18 -0.72 7.58
CA ALA A 45 -4.65 -2.09 7.78
C ALA A 45 -4.56 -2.86 6.46
N TYR A 46 -4.34 -4.16 6.56
CA TYR A 46 -4.20 -5.01 5.39
C TYR A 46 -4.84 -6.38 5.60
N ASN A 47 -5.20 -7.01 4.50
CA ASN A 47 -5.71 -8.37 4.47
C ASN A 47 -4.97 -9.21 3.43
N PHE A 48 -4.36 -10.31 3.86
CA PHE A 48 -3.88 -11.34 2.95
C PHE A 48 -5.03 -12.28 2.62
N SER A 49 -5.35 -12.39 1.36
CA SER A 49 -6.52 -13.08 0.84
C SER A 49 -6.19 -13.81 -0.45
N ALA A 50 -7.12 -14.58 -0.95
CA ALA A 50 -7.00 -15.23 -2.25
C ALA A 50 -8.37 -15.46 -2.86
N THR A 51 -8.45 -15.50 -4.19
CA THR A 51 -9.73 -15.65 -4.89
C THR A 51 -10.37 -17.01 -4.66
N TYR A 52 -9.57 -18.09 -4.50
CA TYR A 52 -10.07 -19.43 -4.24
C TYR A 52 -10.12 -19.80 -2.75
N CYS A 53 -10.09 -18.82 -1.88
CA CYS A 53 -10.14 -19.03 -0.45
C CYS A 53 -11.57 -18.84 0.06
N GLY A 54 -12.26 -19.92 0.39
CA GLY A 54 -13.64 -19.88 0.89
C GLY A 54 -13.85 -18.97 2.09
N PRO A 55 -13.08 -19.09 3.18
CA PRO A 55 -13.17 -18.20 4.33
C PRO A 55 -12.85 -16.74 4.03
N CYS A 56 -12.11 -16.46 2.94
CA CYS A 56 -11.81 -15.11 2.53
C CYS A 56 -13.05 -14.40 1.94
N LEU A 57 -13.99 -15.15 1.38
CA LEU A 57 -15.27 -14.62 0.93
C LEU A 57 -16.20 -14.40 2.12
N ASN A 58 -16.48 -15.45 2.87
CA ASN A 58 -17.38 -15.40 4.00
C ASN A 58 -16.74 -16.10 5.22
N PRO A 59 -16.44 -15.38 6.27
CA PRO A 59 -16.78 -13.97 6.56
C PRO A 59 -15.68 -12.93 6.22
N GLY A 60 -14.54 -13.34 5.64
CA GLY A 60 -13.36 -12.48 5.46
C GLY A 60 -13.63 -11.17 4.70
N ALA A 61 -14.51 -11.19 3.69
CA ALA A 61 -14.85 -9.98 2.96
C ALA A 61 -15.66 -8.98 3.83
N GLN A 62 -16.53 -9.48 4.71
CA GLN A 62 -17.25 -8.62 5.65
C GLN A 62 -16.29 -8.01 6.67
N VAL A 63 -15.42 -8.83 7.26
CA VAL A 63 -14.39 -8.36 8.20
C VAL A 63 -13.49 -7.29 7.57
N SER A 64 -13.09 -7.45 6.31
CA SER A 64 -12.32 -6.44 5.58
C SER A 64 -13.06 -5.11 5.47
N ARG A 65 -14.35 -5.12 5.13
CA ARG A 65 -15.17 -3.90 5.04
C ARG A 65 -15.32 -3.23 6.41
N ASP A 66 -15.58 -4.02 7.44
CA ASP A 66 -15.79 -3.51 8.79
C ASP A 66 -14.50 -2.94 9.37
N ILE A 67 -13.34 -3.58 9.13
CA ILE A 67 -12.03 -3.02 9.47
C ILE A 67 -11.84 -1.68 8.76
N ASN A 68 -12.01 -1.63 7.44
CA ASN A 68 -11.84 -0.40 6.66
C ASN A 68 -12.72 0.74 7.19
N THR A 69 -13.98 0.45 7.53
CA THR A 69 -14.90 1.43 8.12
C THR A 69 -14.42 1.89 9.51
N ASN A 70 -13.89 0.98 10.31
CA ASN A 70 -13.50 1.26 11.70
C ASN A 70 -12.14 1.97 11.82
N LEU A 71 -11.32 1.99 10.75
CA LEU A 71 -10.07 2.74 10.74
C LEU A 71 -10.28 4.24 10.93
N GLY A 72 -11.42 4.78 10.45
CA GLY A 72 -11.74 6.22 10.54
C GLY A 72 -10.89 7.08 9.60
N GLU A 73 -10.87 8.38 9.85
CA GLU A 73 -10.09 9.33 9.05
C GLU A 73 -8.59 8.98 9.10
N ASN A 74 -7.92 9.12 7.96
CA ASN A 74 -6.49 8.80 7.78
C ASN A 74 -6.13 7.34 8.10
N GLY A 75 -7.10 6.45 8.05
CA GLY A 75 -6.89 5.02 8.02
C GLY A 75 -7.04 4.49 6.61
N TYR A 76 -6.09 3.67 6.16
CA TYR A 76 -6.11 3.07 4.84
C TYR A 76 -6.14 1.56 4.96
N PHE A 77 -6.91 0.93 4.10
CA PHE A 77 -7.01 -0.53 4.02
C PHE A 77 -6.51 -0.99 2.66
N ILE A 78 -5.67 -2.03 2.62
CA ILE A 78 -5.20 -2.61 1.36
C ILE A 78 -5.39 -4.13 1.41
N LYS A 79 -6.11 -4.67 0.44
CA LYS A 79 -6.21 -6.10 0.20
C LYS A 79 -5.04 -6.56 -0.64
N MET A 80 -4.43 -7.67 -0.29
CA MET A 80 -3.24 -8.22 -0.93
C MET A 80 -3.46 -9.68 -1.27
N HIS A 81 -3.10 -10.06 -2.48
CA HIS A 81 -3.12 -11.45 -2.94
C HIS A 81 -1.68 -11.96 -3.12
N PRO A 82 -1.08 -12.54 -2.08
CA PRO A 82 0.25 -13.14 -2.19
C PRO A 82 0.22 -14.41 -3.03
N ASP A 83 1.38 -14.81 -3.56
CA ASP A 83 1.54 -16.09 -4.28
C ASP A 83 1.26 -17.27 -3.34
N GLY A 84 0.48 -18.21 -3.84
CA GLY A 84 0.11 -19.40 -3.11
C GLY A 84 -0.92 -20.23 -3.86
N SER A 85 -1.25 -21.40 -3.29
CA SER A 85 -2.12 -22.39 -3.96
C SER A 85 -3.57 -21.93 -4.20
N TYR A 86 -3.97 -20.78 -3.63
CA TYR A 86 -5.34 -20.27 -3.69
C TYR A 86 -5.48 -18.90 -4.35
N ALA A 87 -4.38 -18.26 -4.73
CA ALA A 87 -4.42 -16.95 -5.39
C ALA A 87 -4.72 -17.10 -6.88
N SER A 88 -5.44 -16.17 -7.46
CA SER A 88 -5.84 -16.23 -8.86
C SER A 88 -5.87 -14.91 -9.62
N ILE A 89 -6.12 -13.79 -8.96
CA ILE A 89 -6.10 -12.48 -9.59
C ILE A 89 -5.18 -11.53 -8.82
N ALA A 90 -4.50 -10.67 -9.56
CA ALA A 90 -3.59 -9.66 -9.00
C ALA A 90 -2.63 -10.23 -7.95
N VAL A 91 -2.09 -11.43 -8.21
CA VAL A 91 -0.98 -11.98 -7.44
C VAL A 91 0.24 -11.14 -7.78
N THR A 92 0.83 -10.54 -6.76
CA THR A 92 2.02 -9.70 -6.95
C THR A 92 3.17 -10.19 -6.08
N GLU A 93 4.40 -10.00 -6.58
CA GLU A 93 5.61 -10.26 -5.79
C GLU A 93 5.62 -9.37 -4.54
N GLU A 94 5.09 -8.16 -4.64
CA GLU A 94 4.96 -7.22 -3.55
C GLU A 94 4.06 -7.75 -2.43
N ALA A 95 2.89 -8.29 -2.77
CA ALA A 95 1.99 -8.89 -1.79
C ALA A 95 2.64 -10.08 -1.08
N THR A 96 3.36 -10.92 -1.83
CA THR A 96 4.09 -12.10 -1.30
C THR A 96 5.23 -11.69 -0.37
N ALA A 97 6.02 -10.70 -0.77
CA ALA A 97 7.12 -10.20 0.05
C ALA A 97 6.61 -9.47 1.30
N PHE A 98 5.52 -8.69 1.18
CA PHE A 98 4.90 -8.02 2.31
C PHE A 98 4.32 -9.04 3.31
N GLU A 99 3.62 -10.07 2.84
CA GLU A 99 3.13 -11.15 3.68
C GLU A 99 4.29 -11.83 4.43
N THR A 100 5.37 -12.16 3.73
CA THR A 100 6.54 -12.80 4.34
C THR A 100 7.13 -11.94 5.43
N ASN A 101 7.28 -10.64 5.22
CA ASN A 101 7.77 -9.68 6.21
C ASN A 101 6.83 -9.60 7.43
N ALA A 102 5.51 -9.50 7.23
CA ALA A 102 4.53 -9.44 8.31
C ALA A 102 4.57 -10.71 9.18
N TRP A 103 4.72 -11.89 8.56
CA TRP A 103 4.86 -13.15 9.30
C TRP A 103 6.17 -13.21 10.08
N ASN A 104 7.28 -12.76 9.51
CA ASN A 104 8.56 -12.73 10.21
C ASN A 104 8.50 -11.83 11.45
N LEU A 105 7.90 -10.64 11.33
CA LEU A 105 7.68 -9.74 12.46
C LEU A 105 6.81 -10.40 13.55
N ALA A 106 5.76 -11.11 13.17
CA ALA A 106 4.91 -11.82 14.10
C ALA A 106 5.62 -12.99 14.81
N VAL A 107 6.52 -13.69 14.11
CA VAL A 107 7.38 -14.73 14.70
C VAL A 107 8.38 -14.12 15.69
N GLU A 108 9.03 -13.01 15.31
CA GLU A 108 9.95 -12.27 16.20
C GLU A 108 9.23 -11.76 17.47
N ALA A 109 7.98 -11.32 17.33
CA ALA A 109 7.15 -10.90 18.47
C ALA A 109 6.59 -12.08 19.29
N GLY A 110 6.77 -13.33 18.86
CA GLY A 110 6.24 -14.51 19.52
C GLY A 110 4.71 -14.70 19.36
N THR A 111 4.08 -13.99 18.42
CA THR A 111 2.64 -14.06 18.17
C THR A 111 2.26 -15.03 17.03
N ALA A 112 3.24 -15.52 16.28
CA ALA A 112 3.04 -16.51 15.22
C ALA A 112 4.08 -17.62 15.30
N GLN A 113 3.73 -18.78 14.69
CA GLN A 113 4.64 -19.91 14.55
C GLN A 113 5.32 -19.86 13.17
N ALA A 114 6.63 -20.08 13.13
CA ALA A 114 7.39 -20.13 11.89
C ALA A 114 6.85 -21.21 10.94
N GLY A 115 6.72 -20.86 9.66
CA GLY A 115 6.28 -21.78 8.61
C GLY A 115 4.77 -22.05 8.54
N TYR A 116 3.97 -21.49 9.44
CA TYR A 116 2.51 -21.65 9.41
C TYR A 116 1.85 -20.35 8.92
N ARG A 117 1.20 -20.42 7.77
CA ARG A 117 0.43 -19.31 7.19
C ARG A 117 -1.03 -19.75 7.01
N SER A 118 -1.95 -18.83 7.15
CA SER A 118 -3.38 -19.08 6.92
C SER A 118 -4.04 -17.86 6.31
N TRP A 119 -5.06 -18.07 5.48
CA TRP A 119 -5.88 -17.03 4.92
C TRP A 119 -7.35 -17.21 5.31
N PRO A 120 -8.12 -16.13 5.48
CA PRO A 120 -7.65 -14.73 5.48
C PRO A 120 -6.78 -14.43 6.70
N SER A 121 -5.80 -13.55 6.53
CA SER A 121 -5.03 -13.00 7.64
C SER A 121 -5.10 -11.49 7.59
N PHE A 122 -5.22 -10.85 8.74
CA PHE A 122 -5.35 -9.41 8.87
C PHE A 122 -4.19 -8.84 9.66
N GLY A 123 -3.85 -7.60 9.36
CA GLY A 123 -2.84 -6.87 10.13
C GLY A 123 -3.12 -5.37 10.16
N VAL A 124 -2.45 -4.69 11.08
CA VAL A 124 -2.47 -3.24 11.21
C VAL A 124 -1.06 -2.72 11.45
N ASN A 125 -0.63 -1.75 10.64
CA ASN A 125 0.72 -1.21 10.65
C ASN A 125 1.78 -2.33 10.48
N SER A 126 2.60 -2.58 11.50
CA SER A 126 3.60 -3.66 11.48
C SER A 126 3.12 -4.95 12.17
N GLU A 127 1.89 -4.99 12.65
CA GLU A 127 1.39 -6.09 13.46
C GLU A 127 0.43 -6.98 12.69
N LEU A 128 0.76 -8.26 12.60
CA LEU A 128 -0.16 -9.29 12.12
C LEU A 128 -1.06 -9.71 13.27
N MET A 129 -2.36 -9.54 13.11
CA MET A 129 -3.36 -9.85 14.13
C MET A 129 -3.55 -11.36 14.25
N ARG A 130 -2.96 -11.95 15.29
CA ARG A 130 -2.99 -13.40 15.53
C ARG A 130 -2.92 -13.75 17.01
N GLY A 131 -3.14 -15.03 17.30
CA GLY A 131 -3.06 -15.56 18.66
C GLY A 131 -4.42 -15.63 19.35
N SER A 132 -4.40 -15.90 20.66
CA SER A 132 -5.61 -16.10 21.48
C SER A 132 -6.47 -14.84 21.64
N ASN A 133 -5.90 -13.67 21.35
CA ASN A 133 -6.61 -12.39 21.45
C ASN A 133 -7.55 -12.13 20.27
N PHE A 134 -7.53 -12.98 19.24
CA PHE A 134 -8.32 -12.86 18.03
C PHE A 134 -9.19 -14.12 17.82
N ALA A 135 -10.01 -14.41 18.82
CA ALA A 135 -10.89 -15.57 18.80
C ALA A 135 -12.14 -15.36 17.94
N THR A 136 -12.53 -14.11 17.73
CA THR A 136 -13.70 -13.71 16.95
C THR A 136 -13.34 -12.66 15.90
N TYR A 137 -14.17 -12.50 14.88
CA TYR A 137 -13.99 -11.44 13.87
C TYR A 137 -14.15 -10.03 14.46
N THR A 138 -14.96 -9.90 15.49
CA THR A 138 -15.11 -8.64 16.24
C THR A 138 -13.79 -8.20 16.87
N ASP A 139 -12.96 -9.13 17.31
CA ASP A 139 -11.66 -8.82 17.90
C ASP A 139 -10.75 -8.16 16.87
N TYR A 140 -10.72 -8.64 15.62
CA TYR A 140 -9.93 -8.02 14.53
C TYR A 140 -10.39 -6.60 14.23
N ILE A 141 -11.72 -6.38 14.17
CA ILE A 141 -12.30 -5.08 13.85
C ILE A 141 -12.02 -4.09 14.97
N THR A 142 -12.26 -4.48 16.20
CA THR A 142 -12.03 -3.64 17.38
C THR A 142 -10.55 -3.27 17.51
N TYR A 143 -9.69 -4.27 17.46
CA TYR A 143 -8.25 -4.07 17.61
C TYR A 143 -7.68 -3.17 16.53
N SER A 144 -8.06 -3.36 15.27
CA SER A 144 -7.58 -2.51 14.17
C SER A 144 -7.94 -1.05 14.36
N GLY A 145 -9.17 -0.76 14.81
CA GLY A 145 -9.62 0.61 15.11
C GLY A 145 -8.88 1.23 16.30
N GLU A 146 -8.66 0.45 17.37
CA GLU A 146 -7.90 0.89 18.55
C GLU A 146 -6.44 1.21 18.17
N GLN A 147 -5.75 0.31 17.45
CA GLN A 147 -4.37 0.54 17.02
C GLN A 147 -4.25 1.72 16.05
N ALA A 148 -5.19 1.87 15.13
CA ALA A 148 -5.25 3.02 14.25
C ALA A 148 -5.42 4.33 15.03
N SER A 149 -6.28 4.34 16.05
CA SER A 149 -6.48 5.49 16.92
C SER A 149 -5.24 5.83 17.74
N ILE A 150 -4.61 4.83 18.36
CA ILE A 150 -3.36 5.01 19.13
C ILE A 150 -2.29 5.59 18.22
N TYR A 151 -2.15 5.04 17.02
CA TYR A 151 -1.10 5.47 16.08
C TYR A 151 -1.31 6.91 15.61
N ARG A 152 -2.54 7.29 15.24
CA ARG A 152 -2.87 8.66 14.84
C ARG A 152 -2.58 9.70 15.92
N ASN A 153 -2.74 9.33 17.17
CA ASN A 153 -2.50 10.21 18.32
C ASN A 153 -1.04 10.20 18.79
N SER A 154 -0.18 9.39 18.21
CA SER A 154 1.25 9.38 18.51
C SER A 154 1.97 10.52 17.77
N PRO A 155 3.15 10.96 18.26
CA PRO A 155 3.94 11.97 17.58
C PRO A 155 4.35 11.52 16.18
N CYS A 156 4.12 12.38 15.18
CA CYS A 156 4.45 12.08 13.79
C CYS A 156 5.97 12.20 13.55
N LYS A 157 6.61 11.10 13.17
CA LYS A 157 8.04 11.12 12.83
C LYS A 157 8.28 11.75 11.46
N ALA A 158 7.52 11.32 10.48
CA ALA A 158 7.61 11.80 9.10
C ALA A 158 6.30 11.50 8.35
N ASN A 159 6.01 12.29 7.33
CA ASN A 159 4.90 12.05 6.42
C ASN A 159 5.30 12.38 4.98
N ILE A 160 4.53 11.89 3.99
CA ILE A 160 4.76 12.10 2.57
C ILE A 160 3.54 12.78 1.96
N GLY A 161 3.75 13.96 1.36
CA GLY A 161 2.84 14.49 0.37
C GLY A 161 3.23 13.93 -1.00
N SER A 162 2.24 13.56 -1.81
CA SER A 162 2.51 13.10 -3.17
C SER A 162 1.36 13.41 -4.11
N LYS A 163 1.70 13.64 -5.39
CA LYS A 163 0.75 13.83 -6.48
C LYS A 163 1.13 12.96 -7.66
N PHE A 164 0.15 12.41 -8.33
CA PHE A 164 0.41 11.64 -9.55
C PHE A 164 -0.50 12.05 -10.69
N MET A 165 0.01 11.87 -11.90
CA MET A 165 -0.71 12.07 -13.15
C MET A 165 -0.55 10.82 -14.00
N LEU A 166 -1.61 10.45 -14.70
CA LEU A 166 -1.64 9.31 -15.60
C LEU A 166 -1.93 9.79 -17.03
N GLU A 167 -0.98 9.57 -17.92
CA GLU A 167 -1.10 9.84 -19.35
C GLU A 167 -1.08 8.50 -20.11
N GLY A 168 -2.25 8.00 -20.46
CA GLY A 168 -2.38 6.63 -20.95
C GLY A 168 -1.91 5.65 -19.89
N LYS A 169 -0.83 4.91 -20.14
CA LYS A 169 -0.21 3.96 -19.20
C LYS A 169 1.01 4.53 -18.47
N LYS A 170 1.44 5.73 -18.81
CA LYS A 170 2.56 6.37 -18.13
C LYS A 170 2.07 7.09 -16.89
N LEU A 171 2.55 6.64 -15.73
CA LEU A 171 2.32 7.26 -14.43
C LEU A 171 3.55 8.10 -14.08
N THR A 172 3.33 9.39 -13.80
CA THR A 172 4.34 10.28 -13.23
C THR A 172 3.90 10.69 -11.83
N LEU A 173 4.73 10.45 -10.84
CA LEU A 173 4.46 10.78 -9.44
C LEU A 173 5.57 11.70 -8.92
N LYS A 174 5.18 12.81 -8.29
CA LYS A 174 6.09 13.63 -7.49
C LYS A 174 5.74 13.51 -6.02
N TYR A 175 6.77 13.50 -5.19
CA TYR A 175 6.60 13.38 -3.75
C TYR A 175 7.53 14.31 -2.98
N LYS A 176 7.11 14.60 -1.75
CA LYS A 176 7.89 15.28 -0.74
C LYS A 176 7.74 14.54 0.58
N LEU A 177 8.82 13.95 1.06
CA LEU A 177 8.95 13.40 2.40
C LEU A 177 9.34 14.54 3.33
N GLN A 178 8.59 14.77 4.40
CA GLN A 178 8.91 15.72 5.46
C GLN A 178 9.19 14.97 6.75
N SER A 179 10.36 15.20 7.33
CA SER A 179 10.71 14.69 8.66
C SER A 179 10.32 15.73 9.72
N PHE A 180 9.56 15.33 10.74
CA PHE A 180 9.14 16.20 11.84
C PHE A 180 9.97 15.98 13.09
N GLN A 181 10.38 14.73 13.36
CA GLN A 181 11.16 14.39 14.58
C GLN A 181 12.54 13.80 14.27
N GLY A 182 12.89 13.70 12.99
CA GLY A 182 14.07 13.01 12.55
C GLY A 182 13.81 11.52 12.24
N LEU A 183 14.39 11.06 11.14
CA LEU A 183 14.44 9.66 10.75
C LEU A 183 15.87 9.16 10.94
N GLU A 184 16.11 8.42 12.02
CA GLU A 184 17.43 7.88 12.32
C GLU A 184 17.65 6.53 11.63
N GLY A 185 18.83 6.37 11.01
CA GLY A 185 19.18 5.15 10.32
C GLY A 185 18.53 5.00 8.96
N ARG A 186 18.25 3.78 8.55
CA ARG A 186 17.78 3.43 7.21
C ARG A 186 16.25 3.41 7.12
N HIS A 187 15.71 4.22 6.23
CA HIS A 187 14.30 4.21 5.88
C HIS A 187 14.12 4.04 4.38
N ARG A 188 12.94 3.64 3.95
CA ARG A 188 12.60 3.49 2.54
C ARG A 188 11.18 3.97 2.26
N ILE A 189 10.92 4.36 1.01
CA ILE A 189 9.60 4.74 0.54
C ILE A 189 9.18 3.77 -0.56
N ALA A 190 8.03 3.15 -0.37
CA ALA A 190 7.36 2.39 -1.42
C ALA A 190 6.11 3.13 -1.91
N PHE A 191 5.85 3.06 -3.22
CA PHE A 191 4.64 3.61 -3.82
C PHE A 191 3.79 2.46 -4.36
N TYR A 192 2.74 2.12 -3.63
CA TYR A 192 1.82 1.04 -3.99
C TYR A 192 0.71 1.54 -4.88
N VAL A 193 0.49 0.84 -5.98
CA VAL A 193 -0.66 1.06 -6.86
C VAL A 193 -1.75 0.09 -6.46
N VAL A 194 -2.92 0.62 -6.17
CA VAL A 194 -4.10 -0.18 -5.86
C VAL A 194 -5.23 0.13 -6.84
N GLU A 195 -6.05 -0.87 -7.10
CA GLU A 195 -7.27 -0.72 -7.86
C GLU A 195 -8.47 -0.79 -6.93
N ASN A 196 -9.34 0.22 -7.02
CA ASN A 196 -10.60 0.23 -6.33
C ASN A 196 -11.66 -0.49 -7.18
N ASP A 197 -12.60 -1.14 -6.51
CA ASP A 197 -13.76 -1.77 -7.12
C ASP A 197 -13.46 -2.84 -8.19
N GLN A 198 -12.34 -3.56 -7.99
CA GLN A 198 -11.99 -4.69 -8.83
C GLN A 198 -13.05 -5.80 -8.71
N ASN A 199 -13.83 -5.97 -9.76
CA ASN A 199 -14.80 -7.05 -9.85
C ASN A 199 -14.13 -8.36 -10.27
N SER A 200 -14.24 -9.37 -9.44
CA SER A 200 -13.84 -10.72 -9.82
C SER A 200 -14.74 -11.76 -9.18
N GLN A 201 -14.61 -12.99 -9.65
CA GLN A 201 -15.28 -14.11 -9.02
C GLN A 201 -14.45 -14.60 -7.84
N GLN A 202 -15.08 -14.82 -6.70
CA GLN A 202 -14.44 -15.44 -5.54
C GLN A 202 -15.18 -16.73 -5.20
N TRP A 203 -14.40 -17.79 -4.95
CA TRP A 203 -14.94 -19.06 -4.47
C TRP A 203 -15.26 -18.95 -2.99
N GLY A 204 -16.42 -19.44 -2.62
CA GLY A 204 -16.87 -19.49 -1.24
C GLY A 204 -17.85 -20.62 -1.00
N LEU A 205 -18.01 -20.99 0.26
CA LEU A 205 -19.12 -21.82 0.69
C LEU A 205 -20.33 -20.92 0.90
N HIS A 206 -21.46 -21.27 0.30
CA HIS A 206 -22.75 -20.65 0.62
C HIS A 206 -23.04 -20.84 2.12
N GLU A 207 -23.68 -19.86 2.73
CA GLU A 207 -24.18 -20.00 4.09
C GLU A 207 -25.14 -21.21 4.14
N GLY A 208 -24.69 -22.30 4.78
CA GLY A 208 -25.41 -23.56 4.85
C GLY A 208 -25.24 -24.52 3.66
N GLY A 209 -24.44 -24.17 2.65
CA GLY A 209 -24.11 -25.05 1.52
C GLY A 209 -22.88 -25.90 1.72
N THR A 210 -22.88 -27.10 1.15
CA THR A 210 -21.73 -28.02 1.14
C THR A 210 -20.89 -27.88 -0.12
N ASP A 211 -21.43 -27.28 -1.17
CA ASP A 211 -20.76 -27.11 -2.46
C ASP A 211 -20.19 -25.68 -2.60
N PRO A 212 -18.94 -25.55 -3.03
CA PRO A 212 -18.34 -24.26 -3.28
C PRO A 212 -18.99 -23.61 -4.52
N GLU A 213 -19.45 -22.39 -4.38
CA GLU A 213 -19.96 -21.57 -5.48
C GLU A 213 -19.03 -20.40 -5.76
N SER A 214 -18.97 -20.00 -7.03
CA SER A 214 -18.28 -18.81 -7.45
C SER A 214 -19.24 -17.62 -7.38
N LEU A 215 -18.95 -16.64 -6.54
CA LEU A 215 -19.75 -15.43 -6.38
C LEU A 215 -18.99 -14.20 -6.86
N PRO A 216 -19.65 -13.26 -7.53
CA PRO A 216 -19.03 -11.99 -7.86
C PRO A 216 -18.73 -11.23 -6.56
N VAL A 217 -17.49 -10.79 -6.41
CA VAL A 217 -17.02 -10.01 -5.26
C VAL A 217 -16.24 -8.80 -5.74
N ILE A 218 -16.47 -7.68 -5.09
CA ILE A 218 -15.67 -6.48 -5.28
C ILE A 218 -14.48 -6.56 -4.32
N HIS A 219 -13.28 -6.62 -4.91
CA HIS A 219 -12.03 -6.49 -4.16
C HIS A 219 -11.62 -5.01 -4.19
N SER A 220 -11.64 -4.33 -3.04
CA SER A 220 -11.38 -2.90 -2.98
C SER A 220 -10.83 -2.51 -1.59
N PRO A 221 -9.77 -1.71 -1.54
CA PRO A 221 -8.76 -1.53 -2.57
C PRO A 221 -7.81 -2.75 -2.67
N LEU A 222 -7.49 -3.18 -3.87
CA LEU A 222 -6.63 -4.34 -4.15
C LEU A 222 -5.25 -3.88 -4.60
N LEU A 223 -4.19 -4.35 -3.95
CA LEU A 223 -2.82 -4.11 -4.40
C LEU A 223 -2.58 -4.78 -5.75
N ILE A 224 -2.19 -3.97 -6.74
CA ILE A 224 -1.88 -4.44 -8.08
C ILE A 224 -0.40 -4.27 -8.45
N GLY A 225 0.40 -3.62 -7.62
CA GLY A 225 1.84 -3.52 -7.77
C GLY A 225 2.47 -2.34 -7.04
N SER A 226 3.76 -2.16 -7.24
CA SER A 226 4.53 -1.06 -6.69
C SER A 226 5.39 -0.40 -7.74
N LEU A 227 5.54 0.93 -7.66
CA LEU A 227 6.41 1.69 -8.54
C LEU A 227 7.89 1.53 -8.17
N THR A 228 8.18 1.17 -6.93
CA THR A 228 9.53 1.14 -6.34
C THR A 228 9.83 -0.15 -5.57
N GLY A 229 9.14 -1.25 -5.91
CA GLY A 229 9.26 -2.52 -5.18
C GLY A 229 8.56 -2.52 -3.82
N THR A 230 8.52 -3.68 -3.16
CA THR A 230 7.70 -3.92 -1.95
C THR A 230 8.01 -2.96 -0.81
N PHE A 231 9.27 -2.70 -0.54
CA PHE A 231 9.69 -1.85 0.58
C PHE A 231 10.46 -0.60 0.13
N GLY A 232 10.43 -0.29 -1.18
CA GLY A 232 11.24 0.76 -1.77
C GLY A 232 12.63 0.28 -2.19
N GLU A 233 13.20 0.90 -3.22
CA GLU A 233 14.51 0.51 -3.77
C GLU A 233 15.67 1.28 -3.15
N GLU A 234 15.44 2.53 -2.71
CA GLU A 234 16.50 3.40 -2.22
C GLU A 234 16.44 3.62 -0.71
N ASP A 235 17.61 3.57 -0.10
CA ASP A 235 17.77 3.85 1.32
C ASP A 235 17.85 5.37 1.58
N ILE A 236 16.99 5.85 2.45
CA ILE A 236 17.07 7.20 3.03
C ILE A 236 17.83 7.05 4.34
N ASN A 237 19.07 7.54 4.35
CA ASN A 237 19.96 7.37 5.49
C ASN A 237 20.05 8.67 6.30
N GLY A 238 19.23 8.76 7.31
CA GLY A 238 19.17 9.90 8.21
C GLY A 238 18.51 11.13 7.55
N LEU A 239 17.49 11.64 8.17
CA LEU A 239 16.86 12.91 7.81
C LEU A 239 16.56 13.64 9.10
N SER A 240 17.17 14.82 9.30
CA SER A 240 17.00 15.59 10.53
C SER A 240 15.57 16.10 10.67
N ALA A 241 15.17 16.46 11.88
CA ALA A 241 13.89 17.10 12.11
C ALA A 241 13.80 18.44 11.32
N GLY A 242 12.71 18.63 10.61
CA GLY A 242 12.49 19.80 9.74
C GLY A 242 13.04 19.65 8.32
N GLU A 243 13.85 18.64 8.03
CA GLU A 243 14.35 18.40 6.67
C GLU A 243 13.30 17.72 5.79
N ALA A 244 13.39 17.99 4.50
CA ALA A 244 12.55 17.40 3.48
C ALA A 244 13.39 16.80 2.34
N LEU A 245 12.87 15.71 1.76
CA LEU A 245 13.39 15.07 0.55
C LEU A 245 12.29 15.08 -0.52
N GLU A 246 12.62 15.56 -1.71
CA GLU A 246 11.71 15.57 -2.85
C GLU A 246 12.21 14.66 -3.95
N GLY A 247 11.29 14.03 -4.68
CA GLY A 247 11.64 13.17 -5.78
C GLY A 247 10.51 13.00 -6.78
N THR A 248 10.86 12.35 -7.88
CA THR A 248 9.95 12.01 -8.96
C THR A 248 10.13 10.55 -9.34
N VAL A 249 9.01 9.84 -9.50
CA VAL A 249 8.98 8.46 -10.01
C VAL A 249 8.19 8.44 -11.31
N GLU A 250 8.77 7.86 -12.34
CA GLU A 250 8.09 7.58 -13.61
C GLU A 250 7.95 6.08 -13.78
N TYR A 251 6.78 5.63 -14.12
CA TYR A 251 6.47 4.21 -14.25
C TYR A 251 5.53 3.97 -15.41
N ASP A 252 5.88 3.00 -16.26
CA ASP A 252 4.97 2.48 -17.27
C ASP A 252 4.13 1.38 -16.61
N LEU A 253 2.84 1.63 -16.43
CA LEU A 253 1.90 0.62 -15.96
C LEU A 253 1.93 -0.53 -16.95
N LYS A 254 2.66 -1.58 -16.58
CA LYS A 254 2.59 -2.83 -17.31
C LYS A 254 1.23 -3.44 -17.02
N TYR A 255 0.62 -4.07 -18.01
CA TYR A 255 -0.43 -5.02 -17.73
C TYR A 255 0.16 -6.01 -16.74
N MET A 256 -0.38 -6.02 -15.55
CA MET A 256 -0.08 -7.10 -14.65
C MET A 256 -0.68 -8.32 -15.30
N ASP A 257 0.17 -9.29 -15.63
CA ASP A 257 -0.30 -10.61 -15.97
C ASP A 257 -1.04 -11.12 -14.75
N TYR A 258 -2.35 -10.93 -14.73
CA TYR A 258 -3.21 -11.58 -13.78
C TYR A 258 -3.01 -13.08 -13.97
N ASP A 259 -2.24 -13.67 -13.07
CA ASP A 259 -1.74 -15.02 -13.29
C ASP A 259 -2.94 -15.99 -13.42
N LYS A 260 -2.89 -16.70 -14.52
CA LYS A 260 -3.80 -17.75 -14.93
C LYS A 260 -3.59 -18.97 -14.04
N ALA A 261 -3.99 -18.90 -12.79
CA ALA A 261 -3.85 -20.08 -11.93
C ALA A 261 -5.03 -21.04 -12.12
N PRO A 262 -4.91 -22.09 -12.97
CA PRO A 262 -5.84 -23.19 -12.99
C PRO A 262 -5.46 -24.13 -11.85
N ARG A 263 -5.86 -23.88 -10.63
CA ARG A 263 -5.63 -24.83 -9.56
C ARG A 263 -6.95 -25.18 -8.89
N MET A 264 -7.61 -26.15 -9.44
CA MET A 264 -8.66 -27.00 -8.93
C MET A 264 -9.66 -27.39 -10.04
N GLY A 265 -9.19 -27.97 -11.16
CA GLY A 265 -10.02 -28.78 -12.05
C GLY A 265 -11.23 -28.14 -12.72
N GLY A 266 -11.39 -26.84 -12.67
CA GLY A 266 -12.48 -26.10 -13.30
C GLY A 266 -12.01 -25.36 -14.54
N ASN A 267 -12.77 -25.47 -15.62
CA ASN A 267 -12.62 -24.62 -16.81
C ASN A 267 -13.01 -23.19 -16.47
N TYR A 268 -12.11 -22.45 -15.80
CA TYR A 268 -12.27 -21.01 -15.67
C TYR A 268 -11.65 -20.36 -16.90
N ASN A 269 -12.51 -19.75 -17.69
CA ASN A 269 -12.08 -18.90 -18.80
C ASN A 269 -11.18 -17.81 -18.22
N ASP A 270 -9.98 -17.72 -18.77
CA ASP A 270 -9.00 -16.68 -18.53
C ASP A 270 -9.68 -15.31 -18.60
N VAL A 271 -10.05 -14.74 -17.48
CA VAL A 271 -10.52 -13.36 -17.43
C VAL A 271 -9.27 -12.51 -17.26
N ASN A 272 -8.68 -12.08 -18.37
CA ASN A 272 -7.74 -10.97 -18.33
C ASN A 272 -8.52 -9.73 -17.92
N VAL A 273 -8.51 -9.42 -16.65
CA VAL A 273 -9.11 -8.19 -16.14
C VAL A 273 -8.03 -7.12 -16.21
N GLU A 274 -8.12 -6.27 -17.25
CA GLU A 274 -7.26 -5.09 -17.31
C GLU A 274 -7.63 -4.14 -16.17
N PRO A 275 -6.64 -3.54 -15.47
CA PRO A 275 -6.92 -2.52 -14.46
C PRO A 275 -7.71 -1.37 -15.06
N VAL A 276 -8.76 -0.94 -14.38
CA VAL A 276 -9.52 0.25 -14.75
C VAL A 276 -8.72 1.47 -14.31
N LEU A 277 -8.08 2.14 -15.28
CA LEU A 277 -7.15 3.25 -14.99
C LEU A 277 -7.78 4.36 -14.14
N ASP A 278 -9.09 4.60 -14.29
CA ASP A 278 -9.79 5.61 -13.49
C ASP A 278 -9.98 5.22 -12.02
N ASN A 279 -9.90 3.94 -11.71
CA ASN A 279 -10.06 3.39 -10.37
C ASN A 279 -8.71 3.23 -9.63
N LEU A 280 -7.61 3.68 -10.22
CA LEU A 280 -6.29 3.56 -9.59
C LEU A 280 -6.06 4.65 -8.55
N ASP A 281 -5.56 4.23 -7.41
CA ASP A 281 -4.98 5.07 -6.38
C ASP A 281 -3.50 4.71 -6.17
N VAL A 282 -2.73 5.67 -5.67
CA VAL A 282 -1.34 5.43 -5.28
C VAL A 282 -1.18 5.76 -3.80
N PHE A 283 -0.56 4.85 -3.06
CA PHE A 283 -0.20 5.05 -1.66
C PHE A 283 1.32 5.13 -1.51
N ALA A 284 1.79 6.16 -0.84
CA ALA A 284 3.17 6.30 -0.42
C ALA A 284 3.32 5.76 1.01
N ILE A 285 4.23 4.80 1.20
CA ILE A 285 4.44 4.14 2.50
C ILE A 285 5.90 4.31 2.92
N ILE A 286 6.12 4.77 4.14
CA ILE A 286 7.44 4.86 4.75
C ILE A 286 7.67 3.59 5.58
N PHE A 287 8.82 2.95 5.36
CA PHE A 287 9.28 1.80 6.11
C PHE A 287 10.59 2.11 6.85
N ASP A 288 10.67 1.65 8.09
CA ASP A 288 11.93 1.55 8.84
C ASP A 288 12.63 0.24 8.42
N GLY A 289 13.82 0.38 7.85
CA GLY A 289 14.67 -0.71 7.36
C GLY A 289 15.91 -0.97 8.23
N ASN A 290 15.90 -0.51 9.49
CA ASN A 290 17.06 -0.70 10.39
C ASN A 290 17.22 -2.15 10.89
N SER A 291 16.21 -2.99 10.70
CA SER A 291 16.26 -4.43 11.00
C SER A 291 16.20 -5.26 9.72
N SER A 292 16.29 -6.60 9.85
CA SER A 292 16.09 -7.54 8.74
C SER A 292 14.65 -7.52 8.17
N ASN A 293 13.70 -7.14 9.01
CA ASN A 293 12.30 -7.00 8.66
C ASN A 293 11.88 -5.53 8.69
N TYR A 294 11.15 -5.10 7.68
CA TYR A 294 10.71 -3.72 7.53
C TYR A 294 9.50 -3.44 8.42
N LYS A 295 9.57 -2.34 9.19
CA LYS A 295 8.47 -1.88 10.01
C LYS A 295 7.79 -0.68 9.38
N PHE A 296 6.48 -0.64 9.48
CA PHE A 296 5.67 0.47 9.03
C PHE A 296 5.97 1.73 9.87
N VAL A 297 6.10 2.87 9.18
CA VAL A 297 6.28 4.19 9.81
C VAL A 297 5.12 5.11 9.52
N ASN A 298 4.69 5.27 8.27
CA ASN A 298 3.54 6.07 7.91
C ASN A 298 3.05 5.74 6.49
N ILE A 299 1.83 6.16 6.17
CA ILE A 299 1.23 6.02 4.85
C ILE A 299 0.45 7.28 4.49
N SER A 300 0.47 7.64 3.22
CA SER A 300 -0.40 8.68 2.67
C SER A 300 -0.93 8.28 1.31
N LYS A 301 -2.11 8.78 0.96
CA LYS A 301 -2.68 8.63 -0.37
C LYS A 301 -2.21 9.78 -1.25
N ALA A 302 -1.71 9.49 -2.44
CA ALA A 302 -1.32 10.48 -3.42
C ALA A 302 -2.57 11.17 -4.01
N GLU A 303 -2.46 12.48 -4.22
CA GLU A 303 -3.48 13.24 -4.94
C GLU A 303 -3.35 12.96 -6.44
N ARG A 304 -4.47 12.56 -7.07
CA ARG A 304 -4.52 12.40 -8.52
C ARG A 304 -4.75 13.74 -9.19
N VAL A 305 -3.87 14.09 -10.12
CA VAL A 305 -3.98 15.29 -10.96
C VAL A 305 -4.45 14.86 -12.36
N THR A 306 -5.44 15.53 -12.88
CA THR A 306 -5.88 15.35 -14.28
C THR A 306 -5.01 16.16 -15.22
N PRO A 307 -4.60 15.62 -16.39
CA PRO A 307 -3.81 16.33 -17.40
C PRO A 307 -4.46 17.61 -17.88
#